data_5ef6d4ac944b87283f724e625f3a1f9b
#
_entry.id   5ef6d4ac944b87283f724e625f3a1f9b
#
_cell.length_a   1.000
_cell.length_b   1.000
_cell.length_c   1.000
_cell.angle_alpha   90.00
_cell.angle_beta   90.00
_cell.angle_gamma   90.00
#
_symmetry.space_group_name_H-M   'P 1'
#
loop_
_entity.id
_entity.type
_entity.pdbx_description
1 polymer ?
#
loop_
_entity_poly.entity_id
_entity_poly.type
_entity_poly.pdbx_seq_one_letter_code
_entity_poly.pdbx_strand_id
1 'polypeptide(L)'
;VQRAHGLLRPGQRVADLGCWPGGWLQVASQAVGPGGRVVGVDLRALEALPLANVRALRGDFSQPAVLQELRGALGGPAHVVLSDAAPRLSGVRARDRAAEDALLQALEAALPALLAPGGALLAKLLECPEAGDFRRRIGSRFASLRPVRTRATRRGSAERYLLARGYRGAAGGAAPPAPAN
;
A
#
# COMPACT_ATOMS: atom_id res chain seq x y z
N VAL A 1 -0.26 11.30 -7.54
CA VAL A 1 -1.27 11.02 -6.51
C VAL A 1 -1.13 11.99 -5.35
N GLN A 2 0.06 12.16 -4.75
CA GLN A 2 0.27 13.03 -3.57
C GLN A 2 -0.22 14.47 -3.81
N ARG A 3 0.19 15.13 -4.91
CA ARG A 3 -0.22 16.50 -5.23
C ARG A 3 -1.73 16.67 -5.43
N ALA A 4 -2.41 15.65 -5.97
CA ALA A 4 -3.84 15.71 -6.28
C ALA A 4 -4.74 15.30 -5.10
N HIS A 5 -4.24 14.46 -4.20
CA HIS A 5 -5.09 13.82 -3.19
C HIS A 5 -4.65 14.07 -1.74
N GLY A 6 -3.48 14.69 -1.52
CA GLY A 6 -2.97 14.97 -0.16
C GLY A 6 -2.93 13.71 0.72
N LEU A 7 -2.48 12.58 0.13
CA LEU A 7 -2.51 11.29 0.80
C LEU A 7 -1.56 11.24 1.99
N LEU A 8 -0.35 11.74 1.78
CA LEU A 8 0.72 11.74 2.75
C LEU A 8 0.79 13.10 3.46
N ARG A 9 0.97 13.06 4.77
CA ARG A 9 1.03 14.25 5.64
C ARG A 9 2.24 14.18 6.58
N PRO A 10 2.78 15.32 7.03
CA PRO A 10 3.86 15.34 8.01
C PRO A 10 3.59 14.47 9.24
N GLY A 11 4.62 13.79 9.74
CA GLY A 11 4.55 12.95 10.93
C GLY A 11 3.93 11.56 10.74
N GLN A 12 3.47 11.20 9.55
CA GLN A 12 2.85 9.90 9.32
C GLN A 12 3.86 8.75 9.26
N ARG A 13 3.37 7.56 9.63
CA ARG A 13 4.01 6.27 9.37
C ARG A 13 3.47 5.71 8.06
N VAL A 14 4.37 5.34 7.15
CA VAL A 14 4.03 4.84 5.82
C VAL A 14 4.72 3.50 5.58
N ALA A 15 3.94 2.49 5.22
CA ALA A 15 4.45 1.21 4.72
C ALA A 15 4.41 1.22 3.18
N ASP A 16 5.48 0.75 2.53
CA ASP A 16 5.57 0.63 1.07
C ASP A 16 5.85 -0.83 0.68
N LEU A 17 4.86 -1.50 0.13
CA LEU A 17 4.91 -2.92 -0.25
C LEU A 17 5.26 -3.03 -1.74
N GLY A 18 6.40 -3.69 -2.04
CA GLY A 18 6.99 -3.68 -3.38
C GLY A 18 7.77 -2.40 -3.64
N CYS A 19 8.63 -2.01 -2.69
CA CYS A 19 9.26 -0.70 -2.67
C CYS A 19 10.43 -0.52 -3.67
N TRP A 20 10.93 -1.60 -4.30
CA TRP A 20 12.03 -1.49 -5.27
C TRP A 20 11.58 -0.71 -6.53
N PRO A 21 12.37 0.21 -7.08
CA PRO A 21 13.73 0.63 -6.73
C PRO A 21 13.81 1.82 -5.76
N GLY A 22 12.77 2.13 -4.99
CA GLY A 22 12.82 3.15 -3.93
C GLY A 22 12.22 4.52 -4.30
N GLY A 23 11.65 4.66 -5.48
CA GLY A 23 11.06 5.94 -5.91
C GLY A 23 9.91 6.41 -5.03
N TRP A 24 9.06 5.49 -4.58
CA TRP A 24 7.94 5.83 -3.70
C TRP A 24 8.42 6.12 -2.27
N LEU A 25 9.45 5.44 -1.79
CA LEU A 25 10.08 5.72 -0.50
C LEU A 25 10.59 7.16 -0.42
N GLN A 26 11.25 7.64 -1.49
CA GLN A 26 11.77 9.02 -1.55
C GLN A 26 10.64 10.05 -1.49
N VAL A 27 9.59 9.86 -2.29
CA VAL A 27 8.41 10.75 -2.28
C VAL A 27 7.69 10.72 -0.94
N ALA A 28 7.55 9.53 -0.34
CA ALA A 28 6.93 9.38 0.97
C ALA A 28 7.74 10.06 2.06
N SER A 29 9.08 9.86 2.07
CA SER A 29 10.01 10.49 3.00
C SER A 29 9.88 12.01 3.01
N GLN A 30 9.92 12.63 1.82
CA GLN A 30 9.75 14.07 1.67
C GLN A 30 8.39 14.56 2.19
N ALA A 31 7.32 13.81 1.89
CA ALA A 31 5.97 14.20 2.26
C ALA A 31 5.70 14.11 3.76
N VAL A 32 6.25 13.08 4.43
CA VAL A 32 6.05 12.90 5.88
C VAL A 32 7.05 13.68 6.72
N GLY A 33 8.15 14.12 6.13
CA GLY A 33 9.18 14.93 6.80
C GLY A 33 9.91 14.18 7.91
N PRO A 34 10.79 14.88 8.68
CA PRO A 34 11.67 14.26 9.66
C PRO A 34 10.92 13.64 10.86
N GLY A 35 9.73 14.11 11.19
CA GLY A 35 8.87 13.53 12.23
C GLY A 35 8.08 12.31 11.78
N GLY A 36 8.08 11.98 10.50
CA GLY A 36 7.43 10.79 9.94
C GLY A 36 8.39 9.63 9.81
N ARG A 37 7.84 8.46 9.46
CA ARG A 37 8.64 7.25 9.24
C ARG A 37 8.13 6.50 8.02
N VAL A 38 9.04 6.03 7.19
CA VAL A 38 8.73 5.26 5.99
C VAL A 38 9.50 3.95 6.04
N VAL A 39 8.79 2.83 5.94
CA VAL A 39 9.43 1.52 5.86
C VAL A 39 8.91 0.79 4.64
N GLY A 40 9.82 0.40 3.76
CA GLY A 40 9.50 -0.40 2.59
C GLY A 40 9.89 -1.85 2.74
N VAL A 41 9.25 -2.72 1.98
CA VAL A 41 9.63 -4.13 1.84
C VAL A 41 9.56 -4.55 0.38
N ASP A 42 10.56 -5.31 -0.07
CA ASP A 42 10.61 -5.90 -1.40
C ASP A 42 11.36 -7.25 -1.37
N LEU A 43 11.06 -8.12 -2.32
CA LEU A 43 11.81 -9.37 -2.52
C LEU A 43 13.26 -9.10 -2.93
N ARG A 44 13.49 -7.96 -3.60
CA ARG A 44 14.82 -7.49 -4.01
C ARG A 44 15.42 -6.64 -2.89
N ALA A 45 16.71 -6.82 -2.66
CA ALA A 45 17.43 -5.91 -1.80
C ALA A 45 17.47 -4.50 -2.43
N LEU A 46 17.19 -3.50 -1.61
CA LEU A 46 17.35 -2.10 -1.97
C LEU A 46 18.61 -1.56 -1.31
N GLU A 47 19.42 -0.84 -2.08
CA GLU A 47 20.53 -0.09 -1.53
C GLU A 47 20.02 0.98 -0.55
N ALA A 48 20.80 1.23 0.52
CA ALA A 48 20.42 2.20 1.52
C ALA A 48 20.24 3.58 0.89
N LEU A 49 19.06 4.15 1.08
CA LEU A 49 18.79 5.53 0.66
C LEU A 49 19.35 6.48 1.71
N PRO A 50 19.97 7.63 1.32
CA PRO A 50 20.48 8.64 2.25
C PRO A 50 19.34 9.46 2.88
N LEU A 51 18.36 8.79 3.50
CA LEU A 51 17.15 9.36 4.07
C LEU A 51 16.96 8.84 5.50
N ALA A 52 17.15 9.68 6.50
CA ALA A 52 17.18 9.27 7.90
C ALA A 52 15.85 8.66 8.42
N ASN A 53 14.73 9.01 7.81
CA ASN A 53 13.39 8.52 8.18
C ASN A 53 12.90 7.33 7.31
N VAL A 54 13.80 6.75 6.49
CA VAL A 54 13.49 5.62 5.60
C VAL A 54 14.27 4.38 6.01
N ARG A 55 13.57 3.23 6.04
CA ARG A 55 14.18 1.91 6.15
C ARG A 55 13.61 1.00 5.06
N ALA A 56 14.44 0.22 4.40
CA ALA A 56 14.03 -0.83 3.48
C ALA A 56 14.36 -2.21 4.07
N LEU A 57 13.40 -3.12 3.97
CA LEU A 57 13.53 -4.51 4.38
C LEU A 57 13.53 -5.38 3.13
N ARG A 58 14.29 -6.47 3.16
CA ARG A 58 14.21 -7.50 2.14
C ARG A 58 13.32 -8.63 2.66
N GLY A 59 12.22 -8.92 1.97
CA GLY A 59 11.31 -9.99 2.39
C GLY A 59 10.07 -10.07 1.52
N ASP A 60 9.30 -11.11 1.78
CA ASP A 60 7.99 -11.32 1.18
C ASP A 60 6.91 -10.86 2.16
N PHE A 61 6.17 -9.82 1.83
CA PHE A 61 5.13 -9.29 2.69
C PHE A 61 3.90 -10.21 2.83
N SER A 62 3.82 -11.32 2.09
CA SER A 62 2.84 -12.38 2.36
C SER A 62 3.16 -13.15 3.66
N GLN A 63 4.39 -13.04 4.16
CA GLN A 63 4.85 -13.74 5.35
C GLN A 63 4.54 -12.94 6.63
N PRO A 64 3.86 -13.51 7.63
CA PRO A 64 3.52 -12.82 8.88
C PRO A 64 4.73 -12.24 9.63
N ALA A 65 5.86 -12.93 9.63
CA ALA A 65 7.09 -12.48 10.27
C ALA A 65 7.61 -11.17 9.65
N VAL A 66 7.54 -11.06 8.32
CA VAL A 66 7.96 -9.85 7.59
C VAL A 66 7.03 -8.67 7.91
N LEU A 67 5.71 -8.91 8.01
CA LEU A 67 4.74 -7.87 8.41
C LEU A 67 5.00 -7.40 9.84
N GLN A 68 5.35 -8.32 10.75
CA GLN A 68 5.69 -7.98 12.14
C GLN A 68 6.97 -7.14 12.21
N GLU A 69 8.02 -7.52 11.46
CA GLU A 69 9.25 -6.73 11.36
C GLU A 69 8.99 -5.33 10.80
N LEU A 70 8.21 -5.24 9.71
CA LEU A 70 7.83 -3.98 9.08
C LEU A 70 7.08 -3.08 10.06
N ARG A 71 6.10 -3.62 10.78
CA ARG A 71 5.33 -2.88 11.79
C ARG A 71 6.23 -2.43 12.97
N GLY A 72 7.15 -3.28 13.41
CA GLY A 72 8.14 -2.95 14.44
C GLY A 72 9.06 -1.81 14.00
N ALA A 73 9.57 -1.89 12.75
CA ALA A 73 10.40 -0.84 12.18
C ALA A 73 9.66 0.51 12.02
N LEU A 74 8.35 0.48 11.75
CA LEU A 74 7.49 1.66 11.72
C LEU A 74 7.25 2.26 13.12
N GLY A 75 7.43 1.51 14.19
CA GLY A 75 7.07 1.91 15.54
C GLY A 75 5.56 1.90 15.79
N GLY A 76 4.83 1.03 15.09
CA GLY A 76 3.40 0.85 15.23
C GLY A 76 2.66 0.74 13.88
N PRO A 77 1.32 0.74 13.89
CA PRO A 77 0.55 0.62 12.66
C PRO A 77 0.76 1.82 11.73
N ALA A 78 0.75 1.56 10.42
CA ALA A 78 0.89 2.57 9.38
C ALA A 78 -0.37 3.43 9.27
N HIS A 79 -0.21 4.73 9.05
CA HIS A 79 -1.30 5.61 8.65
C HIS A 79 -1.64 5.46 7.16
N VAL A 80 -0.63 5.09 6.36
CA VAL A 80 -0.80 4.83 4.93
C VAL A 80 -0.02 3.59 4.55
N VAL A 81 -0.67 2.69 3.80
CA VAL A 81 -0.02 1.59 3.08
C VAL A 81 -0.01 1.95 1.60
N LEU A 82 1.17 1.90 1.02
CA LEU A 82 1.41 2.01 -0.41
C LEU A 82 1.71 0.61 -0.95
N SER A 83 1.26 0.28 -2.16
CA SER A 83 1.65 -0.95 -2.85
C SER A 83 1.80 -0.69 -4.34
N ASP A 84 3.04 -0.73 -4.81
CA ASP A 84 3.39 -0.74 -6.23
C ASP A 84 3.87 -2.13 -6.67
N ALA A 85 3.67 -3.14 -5.80
CA ALA A 85 4.00 -4.52 -6.12
C ALA A 85 3.27 -4.98 -7.38
N ALA A 86 3.96 -5.79 -8.17
CA ALA A 86 3.42 -6.41 -9.36
C ALA A 86 3.95 -7.84 -9.48
N PRO A 87 3.14 -8.80 -9.95
CA PRO A 87 3.63 -10.13 -10.22
C PRO A 87 4.61 -10.12 -11.39
N ARG A 88 5.48 -11.12 -11.44
CA ARG A 88 6.29 -11.36 -12.63
C ARG A 88 5.40 -11.95 -13.72
N LEU A 89 5.15 -11.16 -14.75
CA LEU A 89 4.34 -11.60 -15.87
C LEU A 89 5.11 -12.62 -16.72
N SER A 90 4.46 -13.76 -17.00
CA SER A 90 4.98 -14.85 -17.81
C SER A 90 4.59 -14.74 -19.30
N GLY A 91 3.62 -13.86 -19.60
CA GLY A 91 2.96 -13.76 -20.91
C GLY A 91 1.85 -14.79 -21.12
N VAL A 92 1.63 -15.70 -20.17
CA VAL A 92 0.53 -16.67 -20.20
C VAL A 92 -0.62 -16.13 -19.34
N ARG A 93 -1.71 -15.71 -19.97
CA ARG A 93 -2.83 -15.01 -19.31
C ARG A 93 -3.34 -15.70 -18.06
N ALA A 94 -3.55 -17.02 -18.09
CA ALA A 94 -4.08 -17.74 -16.93
C ALA A 94 -3.11 -17.70 -15.72
N ARG A 95 -1.81 -17.87 -15.99
CA ARG A 95 -0.77 -17.81 -14.97
C ARG A 95 -0.61 -16.39 -14.41
N ASP A 96 -0.63 -15.40 -15.27
CA ASP A 96 -0.47 -14.00 -14.88
C ASP A 96 -1.65 -13.51 -14.03
N ARG A 97 -2.87 -13.94 -14.35
CA ARG A 97 -4.07 -13.69 -13.54
C ARG A 97 -4.00 -14.36 -12.17
N ALA A 98 -3.57 -15.62 -12.10
CA ALA A 98 -3.39 -16.32 -10.83
C ALA A 98 -2.33 -15.64 -9.94
N ALA A 99 -1.24 -15.15 -10.54
CA ALA A 99 -0.20 -14.43 -9.83
C ALA A 99 -0.69 -13.05 -9.30
N GLU A 100 -1.50 -12.32 -10.10
CA GLU A 100 -2.14 -11.07 -9.65
C GLU A 100 -3.12 -11.33 -8.50
N ASP A 101 -3.97 -12.35 -8.61
CA ASP A 101 -4.92 -12.70 -7.54
C ASP A 101 -4.21 -13.07 -6.23
N ALA A 102 -3.15 -13.87 -6.30
CA ALA A 102 -2.33 -14.22 -5.14
C ALA A 102 -1.71 -12.98 -4.48
N LEU A 103 -1.20 -12.04 -5.28
CA LEU A 103 -0.64 -10.78 -4.79
C LEU A 103 -1.70 -9.92 -4.10
N LEU A 104 -2.90 -9.81 -4.69
CA LEU A 104 -4.01 -9.04 -4.12
C LEU A 104 -4.55 -9.68 -2.84
N GLN A 105 -4.60 -11.01 -2.76
CA GLN A 105 -4.95 -11.73 -1.53
C GLN A 105 -3.91 -11.49 -0.43
N ALA A 106 -2.61 -11.53 -0.75
CA ALA A 106 -1.55 -11.22 0.20
C ALA A 106 -1.65 -9.77 0.72
N LEU A 107 -1.91 -8.81 -0.18
CA LEU A 107 -2.14 -7.42 0.19
C LEU A 107 -3.34 -7.27 1.13
N GLU A 108 -4.47 -7.92 0.80
CA GLU A 108 -5.66 -7.92 1.64
C GLU A 108 -5.42 -8.49 3.04
N ALA A 109 -4.67 -9.60 3.13
CA ALA A 109 -4.30 -10.25 4.38
C ALA A 109 -3.32 -9.40 5.22
N ALA A 110 -2.48 -8.59 4.58
CA ALA A 110 -1.54 -7.72 5.27
C ALA A 110 -2.19 -6.49 5.95
N LEU A 111 -3.34 -6.01 5.44
CA LEU A 111 -3.98 -4.78 5.94
C LEU A 111 -4.28 -4.80 7.44
N PRO A 112 -4.86 -5.85 8.04
CA PRO A 112 -5.14 -5.87 9.47
C PRO A 112 -3.89 -5.79 10.35
N ALA A 113 -2.78 -6.34 9.88
CA ALA A 113 -1.52 -6.33 10.61
C ALA A 113 -0.81 -4.97 10.53
N LEU A 114 -0.98 -4.25 9.40
CA LEU A 114 -0.21 -3.06 9.10
C LEU A 114 -0.98 -1.76 9.29
N LEU A 115 -2.25 -1.70 8.87
CA LEU A 115 -2.96 -0.42 8.71
C LEU A 115 -3.70 -0.01 9.98
N ALA A 116 -3.50 1.22 10.40
CA ALA A 116 -4.25 1.82 11.52
C ALA A 116 -5.71 2.06 11.15
N PRO A 117 -6.65 1.99 12.11
CA PRO A 117 -8.01 2.50 11.90
C PRO A 117 -7.98 3.95 11.39
N GLY A 118 -8.86 4.27 10.45
CA GLY A 118 -8.87 5.56 9.75
C GLY A 118 -7.79 5.72 8.67
N GLY A 119 -6.87 4.78 8.55
CA GLY A 119 -5.77 4.81 7.60
C GLY A 119 -6.20 4.68 6.13
N ALA A 120 -5.23 4.79 5.24
CA ALA A 120 -5.45 4.76 3.80
C ALA A 120 -4.55 3.73 3.09
N LEU A 121 -5.06 3.17 2.00
CA LEU A 121 -4.33 2.30 1.08
C LEU A 121 -4.27 2.97 -0.31
N LEU A 122 -3.09 2.97 -0.91
CA LEU A 122 -2.92 3.23 -2.34
C LEU A 122 -2.27 1.99 -2.96
N ALA A 123 -2.98 1.29 -3.82
CA ALA A 123 -2.48 0.08 -4.46
C ALA A 123 -2.54 0.17 -5.97
N LYS A 124 -1.47 -0.30 -6.65
CA LYS A 124 -1.50 -0.58 -8.07
C LYS A 124 -2.29 -1.85 -8.30
N LEU A 125 -3.11 -1.86 -9.33
CA LEU A 125 -3.89 -3.00 -9.79
C LEU A 125 -3.69 -3.15 -11.29
N LEU A 126 -3.59 -4.37 -11.77
CA LEU A 126 -3.76 -4.65 -13.19
C LEU A 126 -5.27 -4.68 -13.51
N GLU A 127 -5.65 -4.20 -14.69
CA GLU A 127 -7.06 -4.19 -15.11
C GLU A 127 -7.50 -5.60 -15.53
N CYS A 128 -8.02 -6.35 -14.56
CA CYS A 128 -8.48 -7.74 -14.71
C CYS A 128 -9.69 -8.01 -13.78
N PRO A 129 -10.42 -9.10 -13.97
CA PRO A 129 -11.55 -9.48 -13.10
C PRO A 129 -11.17 -9.57 -11.62
N GLU A 130 -10.00 -10.12 -11.32
CA GLU A 130 -9.47 -10.30 -9.97
C GLU A 130 -9.32 -8.97 -9.21
N ALA A 131 -8.93 -7.90 -9.91
CA ALA A 131 -8.91 -6.54 -9.35
C ALA A 131 -10.33 -6.04 -8.99
N GLY A 132 -11.34 -6.46 -9.76
CA GLY A 132 -12.75 -6.21 -9.44
C GLY A 132 -13.18 -6.91 -8.16
N ASP A 133 -12.81 -8.18 -8.02
CA ASP A 133 -13.09 -8.99 -6.85
C ASP A 133 -12.39 -8.46 -5.60
N PHE A 134 -11.12 -8.10 -5.71
CA PHE A 134 -10.37 -7.45 -4.63
C PHE A 134 -11.09 -6.16 -4.17
N ARG A 135 -11.49 -5.28 -5.09
CA ARG A 135 -12.22 -4.05 -4.73
C ARG A 135 -13.53 -4.35 -3.99
N ARG A 136 -14.27 -5.39 -4.39
CA ARG A 136 -15.49 -5.80 -3.67
C ARG A 136 -15.17 -6.30 -2.27
N ARG A 137 -14.17 -7.16 -2.11
CA ARG A 137 -13.79 -7.73 -0.81
C ARG A 137 -13.35 -6.65 0.19
N ILE A 138 -12.51 -5.70 -0.23
CA ILE A 138 -12.04 -4.64 0.66
C ILE A 138 -13.05 -3.49 0.83
N GLY A 139 -14.11 -3.45 0.02
CA GLY A 139 -15.09 -2.36 0.01
C GLY A 139 -15.72 -2.07 1.36
N SER A 140 -16.09 -3.11 2.11
CA SER A 140 -16.66 -2.99 3.45
C SER A 140 -15.65 -2.53 4.52
N ARG A 141 -14.34 -2.70 4.23
CA ARG A 141 -13.26 -2.36 5.17
C ARG A 141 -12.82 -0.90 5.12
N PHE A 142 -13.31 -0.13 4.16
CA PHE A 142 -12.95 1.28 3.98
C PHE A 142 -14.20 2.16 3.86
N ALA A 143 -14.07 3.42 4.25
CA ALA A 143 -15.15 4.40 4.11
C ALA A 143 -15.34 4.83 2.64
N SER A 144 -14.28 4.85 1.86
CA SER A 144 -14.35 5.18 0.44
C SER A 144 -13.27 4.48 -0.38
N LEU A 145 -13.63 4.09 -1.62
CA LEU A 145 -12.74 3.56 -2.63
C LEU A 145 -12.86 4.41 -3.90
N ARG A 146 -11.72 4.81 -4.46
CA ARG A 146 -11.69 5.59 -5.71
C ARG A 146 -10.60 5.08 -6.64
N PRO A 147 -10.90 4.79 -7.92
CA PRO A 147 -9.88 4.58 -8.92
C PRO A 147 -9.13 5.91 -9.15
N VAL A 148 -7.81 5.83 -9.26
CA VAL A 148 -6.95 6.98 -9.50
C VAL A 148 -6.07 6.68 -10.71
N ARG A 149 -5.96 7.65 -11.60
CA ARG A 149 -4.98 7.63 -12.70
C ARG A 149 -3.78 8.48 -12.30
N THR A 150 -2.58 7.99 -12.55
CA THR A 150 -1.36 8.78 -12.37
C THR A 150 -0.96 9.40 -13.71
N ARG A 151 -0.31 10.57 -13.68
CA ARG A 151 0.26 11.17 -14.91
C ARG A 151 1.38 10.33 -15.50
N ALA A 152 2.01 9.48 -14.69
CA ALA A 152 3.06 8.57 -15.10
C ALA A 152 2.54 7.30 -15.81
N THR A 153 1.25 6.99 -15.70
CA THR A 153 0.66 5.85 -16.41
C THR A 153 0.67 6.13 -17.91
N ARG A 154 1.44 5.34 -18.66
CA ARG A 154 1.52 5.48 -20.13
C ARG A 154 0.13 5.27 -20.74
N ARG A 155 -0.19 5.99 -21.82
CA ARG A 155 -1.40 5.74 -22.63
C ARG A 155 -1.37 4.29 -23.09
N GLY A 156 -2.46 3.53 -22.81
CA GLY A 156 -2.57 2.11 -23.15
C GLY A 156 -2.09 1.14 -22.07
N SER A 157 -1.55 1.61 -20.94
CA SER A 157 -1.22 0.73 -19.80
C SER A 157 -2.50 0.20 -19.13
N ALA A 158 -2.50 -1.11 -18.84
CA ALA A 158 -3.54 -1.78 -18.04
C ALA A 158 -3.44 -1.45 -16.53
N GLU A 159 -2.42 -0.70 -16.11
CA GLU A 159 -2.23 -0.33 -14.71
C GLU A 159 -3.24 0.72 -14.26
N ARG A 160 -3.83 0.49 -13.13
CA ARG A 160 -4.71 1.42 -12.42
C ARG A 160 -4.27 1.52 -10.97
N TYR A 161 -4.58 2.62 -10.32
CA TYR A 161 -4.39 2.75 -8.89
C TYR A 161 -5.74 2.81 -8.18
N LEU A 162 -5.83 2.15 -7.04
CA LEU A 162 -6.95 2.22 -6.13
C LEU A 162 -6.54 3.01 -4.90
N LEU A 163 -7.24 4.09 -4.62
CA LEU A 163 -7.13 4.84 -3.38
C LEU A 163 -8.32 4.48 -2.48
N ALA A 164 -8.04 3.84 -1.35
CA ALA A 164 -9.01 3.53 -0.32
C ALA A 164 -8.70 4.34 0.95
N ARG A 165 -9.72 4.90 1.59
CA ARG A 165 -9.57 5.76 2.77
C ARG A 165 -10.52 5.35 3.88
N GLY A 166 -10.12 5.63 5.12
CA GLY A 166 -10.93 5.38 6.30
C GLY A 166 -11.05 3.89 6.59
N TYR A 167 -9.92 3.23 6.81
CA TYR A 167 -9.87 1.82 7.16
C TYR A 167 -10.63 1.55 8.45
N ARG A 168 -11.56 0.59 8.44
CA ARG A 168 -12.46 0.25 9.56
C ARG A 168 -11.96 -0.89 10.44
N GLY A 169 -10.82 -1.49 10.10
CA GLY A 169 -10.31 -2.68 10.80
C GLY A 169 -10.67 -4.00 10.12
N ALA A 170 -10.29 -5.11 10.76
CA ALA A 170 -10.47 -6.48 10.24
C ALA A 170 -11.93 -6.95 10.22
N ALA A 171 -12.72 -6.58 11.21
CA ALA A 171 -14.17 -6.73 11.22
C ALA A 171 -14.76 -5.36 10.93
N GLY A 172 -15.68 -5.24 9.97
CA GLY A 172 -16.34 -3.96 9.62
C GLY A 172 -17.07 -3.35 10.83
N GLY A 173 -16.32 -3.05 11.88
CA GLY A 173 -16.79 -2.40 13.09
C GLY A 173 -17.23 -0.97 12.80
N ALA A 174 -18.29 -0.52 13.47
CA ALA A 174 -18.86 0.81 13.39
C ALA A 174 -17.76 1.88 13.41
N ALA A 175 -17.87 2.85 12.51
CA ALA A 175 -16.97 4.00 12.48
C ALA A 175 -16.95 4.66 13.88
N PRO A 176 -15.78 5.10 14.38
CA PRO A 176 -15.75 5.94 15.56
C PRO A 176 -16.61 7.19 15.31
N PRO A 177 -17.35 7.67 16.30
CA PRO A 177 -18.14 8.90 16.15
C PRO A 177 -17.22 10.04 15.74
N ALA A 178 -17.73 10.89 14.84
CA ALA A 178 -17.04 12.12 14.45
C ALA A 178 -16.75 12.95 15.71
N PRO A 179 -15.59 13.63 15.80
CA PRO A 179 -15.32 14.55 16.90
C PRO A 179 -16.43 15.59 16.91
N ALA A 180 -17.07 15.75 18.07
CA ALA A 180 -18.03 16.82 18.29
C ALA A 180 -17.33 18.17 18.08
N ASN A 181 -18.01 19.03 17.33
CA ASN A 181 -17.61 20.44 17.12
C ASN A 181 -17.54 21.18 18.45
#